data_c8a68b08e6958a68d527ca3aa328d5e5
#
_entry.id   c8a68b08e6958a68d527ca3aa328d5e5
#
_cell.length_a   1.000
_cell.length_b   1.000
_cell.length_c   1.000
_cell.angle_alpha   90.00
_cell.angle_beta   90.00
_cell.angle_gamma   90.00
#
_symmetry.space_group_name_H-M   'P 1'
#
loop_
_entity.id
_entity.type
_entity.pdbx_description
1 polymer ?
#
loop_
_entity_poly.entity_id
_entity_poly.type
_entity_poly.pdbx_seq_one_letter_code
_entity_poly.pdbx_strand_id
1 'polypeptide(L)'
;MRNTEALVLFVFLFLSCSMRQEANVTSMCEKDFMSVDGIVRLSKIEVYPQYLDEYIKYAVKVGEVSLRTEPGVLTMYALQDKENPCLVTILETYSSKDAYEKHIASDHFQKDKKGTLHMVKSLQLCDQTVLNPANKINNYIDQ
;
A
#
# COMPACT_ATOMS: atom_id res chain seq x y z
N MET A 1 21.94 58.71 43.24
CA MET A 1 22.96 57.75 42.80
C MET A 1 22.55 56.38 43.30
N ARG A 2 22.04 55.54 42.46
CA ARG A 2 22.21 54.07 42.45
C ARG A 2 21.29 53.50 41.40
N ASN A 3 21.86 53.10 40.30
CA ASN A 3 21.20 52.41 39.21
C ASN A 3 20.86 50.99 39.67
N THR A 4 19.60 50.59 39.49
CA THR A 4 19.20 49.18 39.53
C THR A 4 18.74 48.80 38.15
N GLU A 5 19.62 48.11 37.45
CA GLU A 5 19.30 47.48 36.17
C GLU A 5 18.35 46.29 36.41
N ALA A 6 17.19 46.36 35.83
CA ALA A 6 16.24 45.27 35.82
C ALA A 6 16.62 44.32 34.68
N LEU A 7 17.15 43.16 35.06
CA LEU A 7 17.47 42.07 34.15
C LEU A 7 16.14 41.41 33.70
N VAL A 8 15.70 41.71 32.48
CA VAL A 8 14.53 41.06 31.88
C VAL A 8 15.00 39.74 31.29
N LEU A 9 14.63 38.66 31.99
CA LEU A 9 14.88 37.28 31.59
C LEU A 9 13.87 36.93 30.50
N PHE A 10 14.28 36.95 29.23
CA PHE A 10 13.47 36.45 28.10
C PHE A 10 13.49 34.90 28.13
N VAL A 11 12.42 34.32 28.66
CA VAL A 11 12.17 32.89 28.53
C VAL A 11 11.61 32.63 27.14
N PHE A 12 12.46 32.16 26.22
CA PHE A 12 12.06 31.61 24.95
C PHE A 12 11.40 30.24 25.18
N LEU A 13 10.08 30.21 25.23
CA LEU A 13 9.29 29.00 25.10
C LEU A 13 9.41 28.50 23.63
N PHE A 14 10.32 27.57 23.40
CA PHE A 14 10.31 26.79 22.17
C PHE A 14 9.08 25.88 22.18
N LEU A 15 7.98 26.34 21.59
CA LEU A 15 6.89 25.48 21.16
C LEU A 15 7.45 24.64 19.99
N SER A 16 7.98 23.45 20.31
CA SER A 16 8.23 22.40 19.32
C SER A 16 6.86 21.93 18.80
N CYS A 17 6.35 22.63 17.79
CA CYS A 17 5.29 22.13 16.96
C CYS A 17 5.87 20.97 16.15
N SER A 18 5.69 19.75 16.67
CA SER A 18 6.01 18.51 15.94
C SER A 18 4.97 18.43 14.81
N MET A 19 5.24 19.13 13.71
CA MET A 19 4.54 18.87 12.46
C MET A 19 4.86 17.43 12.07
N ARG A 20 3.91 16.54 12.29
CA ARG A 20 3.90 15.22 11.69
C ARG A 20 3.77 15.45 10.19
N GLN A 21 4.91 15.52 9.53
CA GLN A 21 5.01 15.59 8.09
C GLN A 21 4.44 14.26 7.58
N GLU A 22 3.20 14.25 7.13
CA GLU A 22 2.70 13.17 6.29
C GLU A 22 3.61 13.20 5.07
N ALA A 23 4.52 12.24 5.02
CA ALA A 23 5.39 12.06 3.88
C ALA A 23 4.49 11.82 2.68
N ASN A 24 4.40 12.81 1.80
CA ASN A 24 3.75 12.68 0.51
C ASN A 24 4.63 11.75 -0.32
N VAL A 25 4.34 10.43 -0.24
CA VAL A 25 5.09 9.39 -0.95
C VAL A 25 4.71 9.48 -2.43
N THR A 26 5.34 10.40 -3.14
CA THR A 26 5.08 10.65 -4.57
C THR A 26 5.95 9.81 -5.49
N SER A 27 7.04 9.20 -4.98
CA SER A 27 7.96 8.37 -5.76
C SER A 27 7.85 6.89 -5.39
N MET A 28 8.15 6.03 -6.36
CA MET A 28 8.30 4.60 -6.11
C MET A 28 9.58 4.33 -5.30
N CYS A 29 9.51 3.41 -4.32
CA CYS A 29 10.71 2.88 -3.70
C CYS A 29 11.49 2.00 -4.67
N GLU A 30 12.79 1.83 -4.43
CA GLU A 30 13.60 0.85 -5.15
C GLU A 30 13.05 -0.56 -4.91
N LYS A 31 12.97 -1.37 -5.99
CA LYS A 31 12.37 -2.70 -5.93
C LYS A 31 13.41 -3.80 -5.78
N ASP A 32 13.08 -4.77 -4.93
CA ASP A 32 13.85 -6.00 -4.80
C ASP A 32 13.80 -6.82 -6.09
N PHE A 33 14.79 -7.67 -6.30
CA PHE A 33 14.71 -8.71 -7.32
C PHE A 33 13.90 -9.90 -6.79
N MET A 34 13.13 -10.53 -7.68
CA MET A 34 12.40 -11.75 -7.32
C MET A 34 13.39 -12.90 -7.06
N SER A 35 13.28 -13.50 -5.89
CA SER A 35 14.03 -14.68 -5.48
C SER A 35 13.35 -15.98 -5.93
N VAL A 36 13.97 -17.12 -5.66
CA VAL A 36 13.43 -18.45 -6.03
C VAL A 36 12.14 -18.80 -5.28
N ASP A 37 11.90 -18.21 -4.11
CA ASP A 37 10.69 -18.34 -3.31
C ASP A 37 9.72 -17.16 -3.49
N GLY A 38 9.93 -16.36 -4.53
CA GLY A 38 9.03 -15.28 -4.92
C GLY A 38 7.61 -15.80 -5.20
N ILE A 39 6.62 -14.99 -4.85
CA ILE A 39 5.21 -15.36 -4.98
C ILE A 39 4.61 -14.62 -6.16
N VAL A 40 3.88 -15.35 -7.00
CA VAL A 40 2.98 -14.80 -8.01
C VAL A 40 1.58 -15.32 -7.71
N ARG A 41 0.63 -14.39 -7.56
CA ARG A 41 -0.73 -14.72 -7.11
C ARG A 41 -1.78 -13.96 -7.89
N LEU A 42 -2.90 -14.62 -8.13
CA LEU A 42 -4.15 -13.99 -8.52
C LEU A 42 -5.10 -14.03 -7.33
N SER A 43 -5.44 -12.85 -6.82
CA SER A 43 -6.53 -12.68 -5.86
C SER A 43 -7.81 -12.38 -6.62
N LYS A 44 -8.76 -13.34 -6.59
CA LYS A 44 -10.07 -13.21 -7.24
C LYS A 44 -11.11 -12.85 -6.21
N ILE A 45 -11.72 -11.71 -6.36
CA ILE A 45 -12.62 -11.11 -5.39
C ILE A 45 -13.99 -10.90 -6.03
N GLU A 46 -15.05 -11.32 -5.35
CA GLU A 46 -16.42 -10.92 -5.66
C GLU A 46 -16.88 -9.93 -4.59
N VAL A 47 -17.29 -8.75 -5.02
CA VAL A 47 -17.71 -7.65 -4.15
C VAL A 47 -19.23 -7.56 -4.16
N TYR A 48 -19.86 -7.28 -3.02
CA TYR A 48 -21.29 -6.96 -2.99
C TYR A 48 -21.56 -5.66 -3.76
N PRO A 49 -22.57 -5.64 -4.66
CA PRO A 49 -22.80 -4.49 -5.56
C PRO A 49 -22.92 -3.14 -4.84
N GLN A 50 -23.54 -3.12 -3.65
CA GLN A 50 -23.74 -1.89 -2.88
C GLN A 50 -22.46 -1.29 -2.31
N TYR A 51 -21.35 -2.04 -2.28
CA TYR A 51 -20.06 -1.60 -1.78
C TYR A 51 -19.00 -1.43 -2.87
N LEU A 52 -19.35 -1.63 -4.14
CA LEU A 52 -18.38 -1.70 -5.23
C LEU A 52 -17.50 -0.45 -5.32
N ASP A 53 -18.10 0.74 -5.34
CA ASP A 53 -17.35 1.99 -5.48
C ASP A 53 -16.44 2.26 -4.27
N GLU A 54 -16.87 1.86 -3.09
CA GLU A 54 -16.08 2.00 -1.87
C GLU A 54 -14.92 1.00 -1.87
N TYR A 55 -15.19 -0.26 -2.22
CA TYR A 55 -14.17 -1.30 -2.33
C TYR A 55 -13.06 -0.92 -3.31
N ILE A 56 -13.40 -0.41 -4.50
CA ILE A 56 -12.42 0.00 -5.50
C ILE A 56 -11.48 1.08 -4.94
N LYS A 57 -11.98 2.05 -4.20
CA LYS A 57 -11.15 3.10 -3.58
C LYS A 57 -10.14 2.50 -2.58
N TYR A 58 -10.56 1.51 -1.78
CA TYR A 58 -9.66 0.80 -0.87
C TYR A 58 -8.61 0.00 -1.63
N ALA A 59 -9.02 -0.81 -2.60
CA ALA A 59 -8.12 -1.67 -3.37
C ALA A 59 -7.06 -0.86 -4.14
N VAL A 60 -7.45 0.24 -4.77
CA VAL A 60 -6.51 1.14 -5.45
C VAL A 60 -5.55 1.76 -4.44
N LYS A 61 -6.05 2.28 -3.33
CA LYS A 61 -5.21 2.93 -2.32
C LYS A 61 -4.19 1.99 -1.71
N VAL A 62 -4.60 0.78 -1.30
CA VAL A 62 -3.65 -0.18 -0.69
C VAL A 62 -2.60 -0.62 -1.71
N GLY A 63 -3.01 -0.86 -2.96
CA GLY A 63 -2.08 -1.19 -4.04
C GLY A 63 -1.03 -0.10 -4.29
N GLU A 64 -1.45 1.15 -4.36
CA GLU A 64 -0.53 2.28 -4.54
C GLU A 64 0.43 2.46 -3.37
N VAL A 65 -0.06 2.39 -2.13
CA VAL A 65 0.80 2.50 -0.94
C VAL A 65 1.82 1.36 -0.92
N SER A 66 1.39 0.13 -1.15
CA SER A 66 2.28 -1.04 -1.17
C SER A 66 3.35 -0.93 -2.24
N LEU A 67 2.98 -0.54 -3.46
CA LEU A 67 3.93 -0.34 -4.55
C LEU A 67 4.94 0.79 -4.27
N ARG A 68 4.51 1.86 -3.60
CA ARG A 68 5.40 3.00 -3.32
C ARG A 68 6.32 2.77 -2.13
N THR A 69 5.91 2.00 -1.13
CA THR A 69 6.59 1.92 0.16
C THR A 69 7.24 0.59 0.48
N GLU A 70 6.83 -0.50 -0.20
CA GLU A 70 7.32 -1.84 0.08
C GLU A 70 8.23 -2.34 -1.04
N PRO A 71 9.57 -2.43 -0.83
CA PRO A 71 10.53 -2.90 -1.84
C PRO A 71 10.18 -4.29 -2.39
N GLY A 72 9.70 -5.17 -1.53
CA GLY A 72 9.37 -6.56 -1.89
C GLY A 72 8.01 -6.75 -2.57
N VAL A 73 7.15 -5.73 -2.65
CA VAL A 73 5.92 -5.76 -3.45
C VAL A 73 6.25 -5.31 -4.86
N LEU A 74 6.34 -6.25 -5.79
CA LEU A 74 6.79 -5.99 -7.16
C LEU A 74 5.65 -5.61 -8.10
N THR A 75 4.47 -6.21 -7.90
CA THR A 75 3.26 -5.95 -8.70
C THR A 75 2.05 -5.97 -7.79
N MET A 76 1.13 -5.03 -8.01
CA MET A 76 -0.19 -4.98 -7.40
C MET A 76 -1.14 -4.41 -8.45
N TYR A 77 -1.51 -5.25 -9.42
CA TYR A 77 -2.24 -4.82 -10.61
C TYR A 77 -3.70 -5.25 -10.52
N ALA A 78 -4.55 -4.33 -10.10
CA ALA A 78 -5.99 -4.57 -9.94
C ALA A 78 -6.73 -4.39 -11.27
N LEU A 79 -7.55 -5.38 -11.59
CA LEU A 79 -8.34 -5.48 -12.80
C LEU A 79 -9.81 -5.66 -12.43
N GLN A 80 -10.70 -4.94 -13.09
CA GLN A 80 -12.14 -5.10 -12.95
C GLN A 80 -12.70 -5.77 -14.20
N ASP A 81 -13.55 -6.77 -14.02
CA ASP A 81 -14.24 -7.40 -15.14
C ASP A 81 -15.22 -6.42 -15.82
N LYS A 82 -15.21 -6.37 -17.16
CA LYS A 82 -16.03 -5.42 -17.93
C LYS A 82 -17.50 -5.82 -18.00
N GLU A 83 -17.79 -7.13 -17.95
CA GLU A 83 -19.16 -7.64 -18.05
C GLU A 83 -19.82 -7.73 -16.67
N ASN A 84 -19.03 -8.07 -15.65
CA ASN A 84 -19.48 -8.10 -14.26
C ASN A 84 -18.54 -7.26 -13.37
N PRO A 85 -18.79 -5.96 -13.19
CA PRO A 85 -17.94 -5.06 -12.42
C PRO A 85 -17.70 -5.48 -10.95
N CYS A 86 -18.55 -6.35 -10.41
CA CYS A 86 -18.37 -6.88 -9.05
C CYS A 86 -17.25 -7.92 -8.95
N LEU A 87 -16.70 -8.38 -10.07
CA LEU A 87 -15.54 -9.27 -10.11
C LEU A 87 -14.25 -8.47 -10.29
N VAL A 88 -13.40 -8.52 -9.28
CA VAL A 88 -12.10 -7.88 -9.26
C VAL A 88 -11.02 -8.95 -9.19
N THR A 89 -9.99 -8.85 -10.03
CA THR A 89 -8.82 -9.72 -9.98
C THR A 89 -7.59 -8.88 -9.75
N ILE A 90 -6.77 -9.23 -8.75
CA ILE A 90 -5.49 -8.56 -8.51
C ILE A 90 -4.37 -9.52 -8.86
N LEU A 91 -3.51 -9.13 -9.80
CA LEU A 91 -2.23 -9.79 -10.01
C LEU A 91 -1.23 -9.22 -9.03
N GLU A 92 -0.74 -10.08 -8.15
CA GLU A 92 0.20 -9.73 -7.09
C GLU A 92 1.51 -10.48 -7.31
N THR A 93 2.63 -9.78 -7.21
CA THR A 93 3.94 -10.43 -7.19
C THR A 93 4.79 -9.88 -6.05
N TYR A 94 5.44 -10.78 -5.33
CA TYR A 94 6.28 -10.48 -4.18
C TYR A 94 7.68 -11.04 -4.43
N SER A 95 8.70 -10.29 -4.05
CA SER A 95 10.10 -10.68 -4.27
C SER A 95 10.49 -11.97 -3.57
N SER A 96 9.84 -12.28 -2.44
CA SER A 96 10.08 -13.46 -1.62
C SER A 96 8.87 -13.78 -0.74
N LYS A 97 8.89 -14.94 -0.10
CA LYS A 97 7.91 -15.29 0.93
C LYS A 97 7.95 -14.31 2.11
N ASP A 98 9.15 -13.90 2.55
CA ASP A 98 9.33 -12.91 3.62
C ASP A 98 8.72 -11.55 3.25
N ALA A 99 8.86 -11.11 1.99
CA ALA A 99 8.24 -9.89 1.50
C ALA A 99 6.71 -9.97 1.56
N TYR A 100 6.12 -11.10 1.20
CA TYR A 100 4.68 -11.33 1.36
C TYR A 100 4.25 -11.29 2.83
N GLU A 101 4.97 -11.95 3.72
CA GLU A 101 4.68 -11.96 5.16
C GLU A 101 4.73 -10.55 5.76
N LYS A 102 5.70 -9.74 5.36
CA LYS A 102 5.81 -8.32 5.74
C LYS A 102 4.64 -7.50 5.22
N HIS A 103 4.26 -7.71 3.95
CA HIS A 103 3.12 -7.02 3.33
C HIS A 103 1.83 -7.27 4.11
N ILE A 104 1.47 -8.54 4.36
CA ILE A 104 0.23 -8.85 5.08
C ILE A 104 0.24 -8.42 6.54
N ALA A 105 1.41 -8.21 7.15
CA ALA A 105 1.57 -7.68 8.50
C ALA A 105 1.58 -6.14 8.55
N SER A 106 1.69 -5.46 7.42
CA SER A 106 1.77 -4.00 7.36
C SER A 106 0.49 -3.31 7.86
N ASP A 107 0.65 -2.14 8.47
CA ASP A 107 -0.48 -1.38 9.04
C ASP A 107 -1.51 -0.99 7.97
N HIS A 108 -1.04 -0.58 6.78
CA HIS A 108 -1.94 -0.18 5.70
C HIS A 108 -2.74 -1.38 5.16
N PHE A 109 -2.11 -2.57 4.98
CA PHE A 109 -2.82 -3.77 4.58
C PHE A 109 -3.84 -4.21 5.64
N GLN A 110 -3.46 -4.22 6.92
CA GLN A 110 -4.36 -4.61 8.00
C GLN A 110 -5.55 -3.67 8.15
N LYS A 111 -5.32 -2.37 7.96
CA LYS A 111 -6.39 -1.36 7.96
C LYS A 111 -7.34 -1.55 6.78
N ASP A 112 -6.80 -1.78 5.59
CA ASP A 112 -7.59 -2.05 4.38
C ASP A 112 -8.43 -3.32 4.55
N LYS A 113 -7.82 -4.42 4.96
CA LYS A 113 -8.50 -5.69 5.21
C LYS A 113 -9.67 -5.55 6.18
N LYS A 114 -9.48 -4.82 7.29
CA LYS A 114 -10.55 -4.57 8.25
C LYS A 114 -11.67 -3.71 7.66
N GLY A 115 -11.31 -2.71 6.88
CA GLY A 115 -12.26 -1.81 6.22
C GLY A 115 -13.11 -2.49 5.16
N THR A 116 -12.56 -3.48 4.46
CA THR A 116 -13.21 -4.11 3.28
C THR A 116 -13.85 -5.47 3.55
N LEU A 117 -13.61 -6.08 4.71
CA LEU A 117 -14.08 -7.45 4.99
C LEU A 117 -15.57 -7.66 4.77
N HIS A 118 -16.41 -6.69 5.14
CA HIS A 118 -17.86 -6.75 4.99
C HIS A 118 -18.35 -6.50 3.56
N MET A 119 -17.47 -5.98 2.70
CA MET A 119 -17.76 -5.65 1.29
C MET A 119 -17.54 -6.85 0.38
N VAL A 120 -16.75 -7.82 0.82
CA VAL A 120 -16.31 -8.97 0.02
C VAL A 120 -17.29 -10.14 0.22
N LYS A 121 -17.86 -10.59 -0.89
CA LYS A 121 -18.74 -11.78 -0.93
C LYS A 121 -17.92 -13.07 -1.02
N SER A 122 -16.86 -13.08 -1.80
CA SER A 122 -15.94 -14.20 -1.91
C SER A 122 -14.52 -13.74 -2.22
N LEU A 123 -13.52 -14.50 -1.76
CA LEU A 123 -12.11 -14.30 -2.03
C LEU A 123 -11.45 -15.64 -2.31
N GLN A 124 -10.73 -15.73 -3.41
CA GLN A 124 -9.88 -16.87 -3.77
C GLN A 124 -8.47 -16.40 -4.01
N LEU A 125 -7.49 -16.98 -3.31
CA LEU A 125 -6.07 -16.73 -3.50
C LEU A 125 -5.48 -17.88 -4.31
N CYS A 126 -5.06 -17.60 -5.54
CA CYS A 126 -4.59 -18.61 -6.51
C CYS A 126 -3.11 -18.37 -6.84
N ASP A 127 -2.20 -19.14 -6.24
CA ASP A 127 -0.78 -19.06 -6.57
C ASP A 127 -0.53 -19.55 -8.00
N GLN A 128 0.38 -18.87 -8.70
CA GLN A 128 0.66 -19.07 -10.11
C GLN A 128 2.14 -19.41 -10.35
N THR A 129 2.41 -20.20 -11.37
CA THR A 129 3.76 -20.43 -11.89
C THR A 129 3.95 -19.57 -13.14
N VAL A 130 5.03 -18.78 -13.17
CA VAL A 130 5.38 -17.96 -14.33
C VAL A 130 5.95 -18.85 -15.43
N LEU A 131 5.33 -18.86 -16.61
CA LEU A 131 5.78 -19.65 -17.75
C LEU A 131 6.91 -18.97 -18.54
N ASN A 132 6.99 -17.65 -18.48
CA ASN A 132 7.98 -16.85 -19.19
C ASN A 132 8.65 -15.81 -18.26
N PRO A 133 9.54 -16.27 -17.38
CA PRO A 133 10.10 -15.43 -16.29
C PRO A 133 10.95 -14.25 -16.78
N ALA A 134 11.33 -14.22 -18.06
CA ALA A 134 12.01 -13.06 -18.65
C ALA A 134 11.10 -11.84 -18.85
N ASN A 135 9.78 -12.03 -18.85
CA ASN A 135 8.84 -10.92 -19.00
C ASN A 135 8.68 -10.19 -17.67
N LYS A 136 8.67 -8.86 -17.76
CA LYS A 136 8.43 -7.96 -16.62
C LYS A 136 7.15 -7.19 -16.83
N ILE A 137 6.37 -7.04 -15.76
CA ILE A 137 5.23 -6.14 -15.74
C ILE A 137 5.71 -4.81 -15.20
N ASN A 138 5.58 -3.75 -16.00
CA ASN A 138 5.88 -2.41 -15.55
C ASN A 138 4.62 -1.82 -14.87
N ASN A 139 4.79 -1.32 -13.66
CA ASN A 139 3.74 -0.62 -12.96
C ASN A 139 3.78 0.86 -13.40
N TYR A 140 2.72 1.31 -14.06
CA TYR A 140 2.52 2.73 -14.36
C TYR A 140 1.61 3.30 -13.27
N ILE A 141 2.21 4.06 -12.37
CA ILE A 141 1.46 4.91 -11.45
C ILE A 141 1.68 6.32 -11.95
N ASP A 142 0.60 7.00 -12.36
CA ASP A 142 0.66 8.41 -12.76
C ASP A 142 1.23 9.23 -11.61
N GLN A 143 2.16 10.12 -11.97
CA GLN A 143 2.89 10.96 -11.01
C GLN A 143 2.09 12.19 -10.63
#